data_1979b89f313e6956043facac819f8187
#
_entry.id   1979b89f313e6956043facac819f8187
#
_cell.length_a   1.000
_cell.length_b   1.000
_cell.length_c   1.000
_cell.angle_alpha   90.00
_cell.angle_beta   90.00
_cell.angle_gamma   90.00
#
_symmetry.space_group_name_H-M   'P 1'
#
loop_
_entity.id
_entity.type
_entity.pdbx_description
1 polymer ?
#
loop_
_entity_poly.entity_id
_entity_poly.type
_entity_poly.pdbx_seq_one_letter_code
_entity_poly.pdbx_strand_id
1 'polypeptide(L)'
;VIIEDFFMDIYPVTNHEFKAFVIENNQWTRSNVKKLFADGNYLSQWASNDDYGTALSTEAPVTNVSWFAAKSYCNSQGKRLPTIDEWEYVAMADETKPDARKDEAYNQKILDWYESSRTFGKEVGSTFKNYWGIYDMHGLVWEWTQDFNSVLISGESRKDVDSDKNLFCGSATVGANDLMNYAAFMRFAFRGSIKANYAIKNLGFRCAQSIPMIEN
;
A
#
# COMPACT_ATOMS: atom_id res chain seq x y z
N VAL A 1 -4.80 17.24 -9.43
CA VAL A 1 -5.08 17.08 -8.00
C VAL A 1 -4.13 18.00 -7.24
N ILE A 2 -4.65 18.72 -6.22
CA ILE A 2 -3.82 19.48 -5.28
C ILE A 2 -3.60 18.57 -4.08
N ILE A 3 -2.34 18.34 -3.72
CA ILE A 3 -1.96 17.58 -2.54
C ILE A 3 -1.41 18.58 -1.52
N GLU A 4 -2.03 18.60 -0.34
CA GLU A 4 -1.57 19.42 0.76
C GLU A 4 -0.32 18.79 1.41
N ASP A 5 0.46 19.57 2.13
CA ASP A 5 1.65 19.09 2.82
C ASP A 5 1.29 18.02 3.86
N PHE A 6 2.07 16.95 3.90
CA PHE A 6 1.89 15.83 4.82
C PHE A 6 3.23 15.17 5.17
N PHE A 7 3.26 14.44 6.25
CA PHE A 7 4.33 13.50 6.57
C PHE A 7 3.93 12.09 6.19
N MET A 8 4.89 11.29 5.76
CA MET A 8 4.72 9.86 5.48
C MET A 8 5.83 9.07 6.20
N ASP A 9 5.48 7.92 6.75
CA ASP A 9 6.46 7.05 7.39
C ASP A 9 7.53 6.62 6.39
N ILE A 10 8.78 6.63 6.85
CA ILE A 10 9.94 6.30 6.00
C ILE A 10 9.88 4.86 5.50
N TYR A 11 9.37 3.95 6.32
CA TYR A 11 9.25 2.52 6.06
C TYR A 11 7.80 2.04 6.16
N PRO A 12 7.45 0.92 5.52
CA PRO A 12 6.24 0.18 5.86
C PRO A 12 6.27 -0.28 7.31
N VAL A 13 5.09 -0.42 7.94
CA VAL A 13 4.97 -0.92 9.31
C VAL A 13 5.50 -2.35 9.41
N THR A 14 6.37 -2.58 10.40
CA THR A 14 7.06 -3.86 10.62
C THR A 14 6.23 -4.86 11.43
N ASN A 15 6.61 -6.14 11.41
CA ASN A 15 6.03 -7.16 12.29
C ASN A 15 6.17 -6.79 13.76
N HIS A 16 7.30 -6.19 14.15
CA HIS A 16 7.55 -5.78 15.52
C HIS A 16 6.56 -4.71 15.99
N GLU A 17 6.41 -3.66 15.21
CA GLU A 17 5.52 -2.54 15.51
C GLU A 17 4.07 -3.01 15.56
N PHE A 18 3.66 -3.83 14.61
CA PHE A 18 2.29 -4.33 14.57
C PHE A 18 1.99 -5.32 15.71
N LYS A 19 2.99 -6.11 16.14
CA LYS A 19 2.88 -6.97 17.33
C LYS A 19 2.59 -6.15 18.59
N ALA A 20 3.31 -5.06 18.82
CA ALA A 20 3.05 -4.17 19.95
C ALA A 20 1.60 -3.65 19.94
N PHE A 21 1.12 -3.21 18.78
CA PHE A 21 -0.27 -2.78 18.61
C PHE A 21 -1.29 -3.88 18.93
N VAL A 22 -1.08 -5.09 18.43
CA VAL A 22 -2.02 -6.21 18.66
C VAL A 22 -2.08 -6.61 20.14
N ILE A 23 -0.95 -6.55 20.85
CA ILE A 23 -0.89 -6.84 22.29
C ILE A 23 -1.73 -5.81 23.09
N GLU A 24 -1.63 -4.53 22.74
CA GLU A 24 -2.40 -3.47 23.39
C GLU A 24 -3.88 -3.44 22.96
N ASN A 25 -4.18 -3.98 21.79
CA ASN A 25 -5.50 -3.93 21.14
C ASN A 25 -6.01 -5.34 20.82
N ASN A 26 -6.36 -6.09 21.87
CA ASN A 26 -6.71 -7.52 21.80
C ASN A 26 -7.80 -7.86 20.77
N GLN A 27 -8.69 -6.93 20.39
CA GLN A 27 -9.68 -7.11 19.32
C GLN A 27 -9.03 -7.33 17.93
N TRP A 28 -7.75 -7.01 17.76
CA TRP A 28 -6.99 -7.21 16.53
C TRP A 28 -6.07 -8.43 16.57
N THR A 29 -6.16 -9.27 17.61
CA THR A 29 -5.50 -10.58 17.58
C THR A 29 -6.15 -11.48 16.53
N ARG A 30 -5.40 -12.43 15.98
CA ARG A 30 -5.89 -13.34 14.94
C ARG A 30 -7.17 -14.08 15.32
N SER A 31 -7.32 -14.48 16.59
CA SER A 31 -8.50 -15.21 17.07
C SER A 31 -9.70 -14.31 17.36
N ASN A 32 -9.49 -13.03 17.67
CA ASN A 32 -10.55 -12.14 18.14
C ASN A 32 -11.07 -11.20 17.05
N VAL A 33 -10.32 -11.02 15.98
CA VAL A 33 -10.77 -10.16 14.87
C VAL A 33 -12.08 -10.68 14.29
N LYS A 34 -13.06 -9.77 14.17
CA LYS A 34 -14.36 -10.14 13.60
C LYS A 34 -14.21 -10.38 12.08
N LYS A 35 -14.91 -11.41 11.56
CA LYS A 35 -14.92 -11.75 10.12
C LYS A 35 -15.38 -10.60 9.21
N LEU A 36 -16.12 -9.65 9.74
CA LEU A 36 -16.47 -8.41 9.03
C LEU A 36 -15.24 -7.55 8.71
N PHE A 37 -14.25 -7.54 9.61
CA PHE A 37 -13.07 -6.68 9.53
C PHE A 37 -11.83 -7.38 8.96
N ALA A 38 -11.80 -8.72 8.97
CA ALA A 38 -10.69 -9.46 8.37
C ALA A 38 -11.14 -10.85 7.91
N ASP A 39 -10.58 -11.33 6.81
CA ASP A 39 -10.83 -12.68 6.31
C ASP A 39 -9.99 -13.75 7.04
N GLY A 40 -10.12 -15.01 6.62
CA GLY A 40 -9.41 -16.13 7.22
C GLY A 40 -7.88 -16.14 7.06
N ASN A 41 -7.35 -15.25 6.23
CA ASN A 41 -5.91 -15.12 6.01
C ASN A 41 -5.24 -14.10 6.95
N TYR A 42 -6.03 -13.41 7.78
CA TYR A 42 -5.51 -12.39 8.69
C TYR A 42 -4.46 -12.96 9.63
N LEU A 43 -3.25 -12.38 9.61
CA LEU A 43 -2.06 -12.82 10.34
C LEU A 43 -1.80 -14.33 10.24
N SER A 44 -2.21 -14.98 9.14
CA SER A 44 -2.11 -16.44 8.97
C SER A 44 -0.67 -16.96 8.95
N GLN A 45 0.30 -16.12 8.65
CA GLN A 45 1.72 -16.46 8.68
C GLN A 45 2.39 -16.23 10.05
N TRP A 46 1.67 -15.64 11.03
CA TRP A 46 2.16 -15.53 12.40
C TRP A 46 2.09 -16.87 13.13
N ALA A 47 3.04 -17.12 14.01
CA ALA A 47 3.14 -18.37 14.76
C ALA A 47 1.97 -18.56 15.75
N SER A 48 1.49 -17.47 16.37
CA SER A 48 0.35 -17.47 17.29
C SER A 48 -0.62 -16.33 17.01
N ASN A 49 -1.55 -16.08 17.95
CA ASN A 49 -2.55 -15.02 17.82
C ASN A 49 -1.97 -13.60 17.83
N ASP A 50 -0.89 -13.44 18.53
CA ASP A 50 -0.26 -12.17 18.89
C ASP A 50 1.28 -12.19 18.73
N ASP A 51 1.84 -13.24 18.09
CA ASP A 51 3.28 -13.38 17.89
C ASP A 51 3.59 -13.88 16.47
N TYR A 52 4.46 -13.15 15.76
CA TYR A 52 4.92 -13.54 14.43
C TYR A 52 5.91 -14.71 14.47
N GLY A 53 6.47 -15.06 15.67
CA GLY A 53 7.40 -16.17 15.85
C GLY A 53 8.82 -15.89 15.32
N THR A 54 9.59 -16.95 15.08
CA THR A 54 10.99 -16.86 14.63
C THR A 54 11.16 -17.05 13.12
N ALA A 55 10.10 -17.41 12.40
CA ALA A 55 10.15 -17.63 10.95
C ALA A 55 10.06 -16.33 10.13
N LEU A 56 9.54 -15.26 10.73
CA LEU A 56 9.46 -13.94 10.13
C LEU A 56 10.49 -13.01 10.79
N SER A 57 11.13 -12.17 9.97
CA SER A 57 12.00 -11.13 10.53
C SER A 57 11.17 -10.09 11.28
N THR A 58 11.72 -9.63 12.39
CA THR A 58 11.23 -8.52 13.21
C THR A 58 11.01 -7.26 12.38
N GLU A 59 11.98 -6.97 11.51
CA GLU A 59 12.02 -5.78 10.65
C GLU A 59 11.39 -6.00 9.26
N ALA A 60 10.81 -7.15 8.98
CA ALA A 60 10.05 -7.33 7.75
C ALA A 60 8.69 -6.63 7.87
N PRO A 61 8.14 -6.09 6.76
CA PRO A 61 6.81 -5.50 6.76
C PRO A 61 5.76 -6.49 7.27
N VAL A 62 4.84 -6.02 8.10
CA VAL A 62 3.66 -6.80 8.40
C VAL A 62 2.79 -6.92 7.15
N THR A 63 2.37 -8.14 6.84
CA THR A 63 1.45 -8.46 5.75
C THR A 63 0.35 -9.39 6.24
N ASN A 64 -0.56 -9.80 5.37
CA ASN A 64 -1.78 -10.49 5.80
C ASN A 64 -2.60 -9.67 6.83
N VAL A 65 -2.66 -8.36 6.64
CA VAL A 65 -3.44 -7.43 7.43
C VAL A 65 -4.56 -6.82 6.58
N SER A 66 -5.73 -6.64 7.17
CA SER A 66 -6.86 -5.99 6.50
C SER A 66 -6.71 -4.47 6.52
N TRP A 67 -7.44 -3.80 5.62
CA TRP A 67 -7.52 -2.33 5.63
C TRP A 67 -8.00 -1.78 6.97
N PHE A 68 -8.98 -2.45 7.60
CA PHE A 68 -9.50 -2.04 8.90
C PHE A 68 -8.44 -2.09 9.99
N ALA A 69 -7.63 -3.15 10.02
CA ALA A 69 -6.55 -3.29 10.99
C ALA A 69 -5.43 -2.27 10.72
N ALA A 70 -5.04 -2.08 9.46
CA ALA A 70 -4.05 -1.09 9.05
C ALA A 70 -4.48 0.34 9.43
N LYS A 71 -5.74 0.71 9.15
CA LYS A 71 -6.31 1.99 9.54
C LYS A 71 -6.34 2.17 11.06
N SER A 72 -6.75 1.12 11.80
CA SER A 72 -6.79 1.16 13.26
C SER A 72 -5.40 1.34 13.86
N TYR A 73 -4.39 0.67 13.31
CA TYR A 73 -2.99 0.87 13.70
C TYR A 73 -2.57 2.34 13.50
N CYS A 74 -2.72 2.88 12.30
CA CYS A 74 -2.32 4.26 12.04
C CYS A 74 -3.05 5.25 12.97
N ASN A 75 -4.34 5.04 13.20
CA ASN A 75 -5.11 5.89 14.13
C ASN A 75 -4.59 5.80 15.57
N SER A 76 -4.15 4.62 16.03
CA SER A 76 -3.57 4.47 17.38
C SER A 76 -2.25 5.23 17.55
N GLN A 77 -1.56 5.51 16.43
CA GLN A 77 -0.32 6.29 16.41
C GLN A 77 -0.58 7.80 16.16
N GLY A 78 -1.84 8.27 16.19
CA GLY A 78 -2.19 9.65 15.85
C GLY A 78 -1.98 9.98 14.36
N LYS A 79 -1.94 8.98 13.51
CA LYS A 79 -1.72 9.04 12.06
C LYS A 79 -2.93 8.48 11.30
N ARG A 80 -2.84 8.43 9.98
CA ARG A 80 -3.82 7.83 9.08
C ARG A 80 -3.12 7.03 7.98
N LEU A 81 -3.86 6.25 7.21
CA LEU A 81 -3.33 5.74 5.94
C LEU A 81 -3.13 6.91 4.96
N PRO A 82 -2.13 6.85 4.07
CA PRO A 82 -2.00 7.82 2.97
C PRO A 82 -3.18 7.66 2.00
N THR A 83 -3.58 8.73 1.34
CA THR A 83 -4.46 8.63 0.19
C THR A 83 -3.73 8.03 -1.02
N ILE A 84 -4.47 7.61 -2.06
CA ILE A 84 -3.87 7.14 -3.32
C ILE A 84 -3.00 8.25 -3.92
N ASP A 85 -3.50 9.47 -3.95
CA ASP A 85 -2.79 10.61 -4.54
C ASP A 85 -1.49 10.92 -3.78
N GLU A 86 -1.50 10.90 -2.45
CA GLU A 86 -0.31 11.08 -1.63
C GLU A 86 0.71 9.95 -1.86
N TRP A 87 0.24 8.71 -1.90
CA TRP A 87 1.09 7.56 -2.14
C TRP A 87 1.74 7.62 -3.53
N GLU A 88 0.96 7.89 -4.59
CA GLU A 88 1.46 8.01 -5.97
C GLU A 88 2.41 9.22 -6.12
N TYR A 89 2.13 10.34 -5.42
CA TYR A 89 3.02 11.50 -5.42
C TYR A 89 4.42 11.17 -4.87
N VAL A 90 4.48 10.44 -3.77
CA VAL A 90 5.76 10.01 -3.20
C VAL A 90 6.41 8.93 -4.06
N ALA A 91 5.61 8.03 -4.62
CA ALA A 91 6.07 6.89 -5.42
C ALA A 91 6.56 7.25 -6.82
N MET A 92 6.29 8.46 -7.35
CA MET A 92 6.82 8.87 -8.65
C MET A 92 8.29 9.32 -8.61
N ALA A 93 8.87 9.46 -7.41
CA ALA A 93 10.24 9.92 -7.21
C ALA A 93 11.25 8.77 -7.28
N ASP A 94 12.35 8.96 -8.01
CA ASP A 94 13.53 8.10 -7.91
C ASP A 94 14.50 8.58 -6.80
N GLU A 95 15.71 8.09 -6.78
CA GLU A 95 16.73 8.44 -5.80
C GLU A 95 17.20 9.92 -5.91
N THR A 96 16.97 10.56 -7.05
CA THR A 96 17.56 11.87 -7.39
C THR A 96 16.54 12.93 -7.81
N LYS A 97 15.38 12.53 -8.30
CA LYS A 97 14.37 13.40 -8.88
C LYS A 97 13.02 13.21 -8.17
N PRO A 98 12.27 14.29 -7.93
CA PRO A 98 10.91 14.19 -7.36
C PRO A 98 9.88 13.58 -8.32
N ASP A 99 10.16 13.58 -9.62
CA ASP A 99 9.32 12.96 -10.66
C ASP A 99 10.20 12.26 -11.70
N ALA A 100 10.22 10.95 -11.65
CA ALA A 100 10.96 10.07 -12.56
C ALA A 100 10.03 9.28 -13.52
N ARG A 101 8.75 9.64 -13.61
CA ARG A 101 7.78 8.89 -14.43
C ARG A 101 8.14 8.79 -15.90
N LYS A 102 8.91 9.72 -16.44
CA LYS A 102 9.40 9.70 -17.84
C LYS A 102 10.72 8.95 -18.02
N ASP A 103 11.29 8.40 -16.95
CA ASP A 103 12.53 7.66 -16.99
C ASP A 103 12.24 6.17 -17.24
N GLU A 104 12.70 5.65 -18.39
CA GLU A 104 12.47 4.26 -18.77
C GLU A 104 13.12 3.28 -17.79
N ALA A 105 14.32 3.58 -17.28
CA ALA A 105 15.02 2.71 -16.36
C ALA A 105 14.29 2.63 -15.01
N TYR A 106 13.70 3.76 -14.55
CA TYR A 106 12.86 3.78 -13.35
C TYR A 106 11.60 2.93 -13.52
N ASN A 107 10.90 3.09 -14.64
CA ASN A 107 9.69 2.33 -14.92
C ASN A 107 10.00 0.83 -15.08
N GLN A 108 11.10 0.46 -15.75
CA GLN A 108 11.51 -0.92 -15.88
C GLN A 108 11.81 -1.56 -14.50
N LYS A 109 12.51 -0.84 -13.62
CA LYS A 109 12.78 -1.28 -12.24
C LYS A 109 11.50 -1.61 -11.46
N ILE A 110 10.43 -0.83 -11.65
CA ILE A 110 9.12 -1.10 -11.04
C ILE A 110 8.49 -2.37 -11.63
N LEU A 111 8.53 -2.53 -12.94
CA LEU A 111 7.96 -3.70 -13.62
C LEU A 111 8.72 -4.99 -13.25
N ASP A 112 10.04 -4.94 -13.17
CA ASP A 112 10.86 -6.07 -12.73
C ASP A 112 10.47 -6.52 -11.32
N TRP A 113 10.09 -5.58 -10.44
CA TRP A 113 9.54 -5.94 -9.13
C TRP A 113 8.20 -6.66 -9.25
N TYR A 114 7.28 -6.22 -10.10
CA TYR A 114 5.98 -6.89 -10.26
C TYR A 114 6.14 -8.33 -10.73
N GLU A 115 7.17 -8.64 -11.49
CA GLU A 115 7.52 -9.98 -11.92
C GLU A 115 8.24 -10.81 -10.85
N SER A 116 8.78 -10.13 -9.82
CA SER A 116 9.55 -10.77 -8.76
C SER A 116 8.65 -11.50 -7.78
N SER A 117 8.99 -12.72 -7.45
CA SER A 117 8.30 -13.48 -6.41
C SER A 117 8.98 -13.30 -5.05
N ARG A 118 8.18 -13.21 -3.95
CA ARG A 118 8.64 -13.29 -2.55
C ARG A 118 9.51 -12.13 -2.07
N THR A 119 9.13 -10.90 -2.33
CA THR A 119 9.80 -9.72 -1.76
C THR A 119 9.39 -9.44 -0.31
N PHE A 120 8.19 -9.84 0.10
CA PHE A 120 7.56 -9.56 1.40
C PHE A 120 8.28 -10.16 2.64
N GLY A 121 9.24 -11.05 2.46
CA GLY A 121 10.05 -11.59 3.57
C GLY A 121 11.35 -10.82 3.82
N LYS A 122 11.65 -9.82 3.02
CA LYS A 122 12.81 -8.95 3.21
C LYS A 122 12.51 -7.87 4.24
N GLU A 123 13.55 -7.38 4.90
CA GLU A 123 13.44 -6.30 5.88
C GLU A 123 13.16 -4.95 5.20
N VAL A 124 12.57 -4.02 5.96
CA VAL A 124 12.37 -2.64 5.50
C VAL A 124 13.71 -1.97 5.19
N GLY A 125 13.71 -1.04 4.24
CA GLY A 125 14.93 -0.40 3.76
C GLY A 125 15.75 -1.26 2.78
N SER A 126 15.22 -2.41 2.34
CA SER A 126 15.94 -3.33 1.44
C SER A 126 15.88 -2.93 -0.03
N THR A 127 15.12 -1.90 -0.37
CA THR A 127 15.09 -1.33 -1.72
C THR A 127 15.75 0.05 -1.75
N PHE A 128 15.42 0.90 -2.71
CA PHE A 128 16.02 2.23 -2.79
C PHE A 128 15.31 3.26 -1.90
N LYS A 129 16.07 4.27 -1.48
CA LYS A 129 15.57 5.49 -0.85
C LYS A 129 15.29 6.52 -1.93
N ASN A 130 14.06 6.99 -2.03
CA ASN A 130 13.69 7.96 -3.04
C ASN A 130 14.12 9.41 -2.66
N TYR A 131 13.88 10.36 -3.57
CA TYR A 131 14.18 11.78 -3.41
C TYR A 131 13.66 12.38 -2.09
N TRP A 132 12.47 11.94 -1.63
CA TRP A 132 11.85 12.40 -0.40
C TRP A 132 12.41 11.74 0.87
N GLY A 133 13.38 10.85 0.72
CA GLY A 133 13.96 10.12 1.85
C GLY A 133 13.17 8.89 2.30
N ILE A 134 12.19 8.47 1.54
CA ILE A 134 11.29 7.37 1.84
C ILE A 134 11.77 6.10 1.14
N TYR A 135 11.79 4.97 1.86
CA TYR A 135 12.21 3.68 1.35
C TYR A 135 11.02 2.81 0.92
N ASP A 136 11.30 1.85 0.07
CA ASP A 136 10.44 0.72 -0.24
C ASP A 136 9.07 1.10 -0.85
N MET A 137 8.97 2.27 -1.50
CA MET A 137 7.75 2.61 -2.24
C MET A 137 7.48 1.60 -3.36
N HIS A 138 8.55 1.01 -3.92
CA HIS A 138 8.50 -0.08 -4.87
C HIS A 138 9.50 -1.16 -4.46
N GLY A 139 9.17 -2.42 -4.73
CA GLY A 139 10.13 -3.52 -4.60
C GLY A 139 10.04 -4.34 -3.31
N LEU A 140 9.13 -4.05 -2.39
CA LEU A 140 8.99 -4.79 -1.14
C LEU A 140 7.59 -5.39 -0.98
N VAL A 141 6.56 -4.59 -0.67
CA VAL A 141 5.16 -5.00 -0.53
C VAL A 141 4.24 -4.02 -1.22
N TRP A 142 3.04 -4.47 -1.56
CA TRP A 142 1.91 -3.59 -1.87
C TRP A 142 1.44 -2.92 -0.58
N GLU A 143 0.81 -1.75 -0.69
CA GLU A 143 0.39 -0.99 0.48
C GLU A 143 -1.05 -0.52 0.41
N TRP A 144 -1.76 -0.66 1.54
CA TRP A 144 -3.08 -0.10 1.73
C TRP A 144 -3.05 1.42 1.68
N THR A 145 -4.03 2.00 1.01
CA THR A 145 -4.31 3.45 1.03
C THR A 145 -5.67 3.73 1.64
N GLN A 146 -5.90 4.95 2.10
CA GLN A 146 -7.14 5.36 2.78
C GLN A 146 -8.38 5.13 1.90
N ASP A 147 -8.25 5.43 0.63
CA ASP A 147 -9.30 5.49 -0.39
C ASP A 147 -9.07 4.46 -1.52
N PHE A 148 -8.48 3.31 -1.19
CA PHE A 148 -8.11 2.26 -2.16
C PHE A 148 -9.24 1.85 -3.11
N ASN A 149 -10.50 2.01 -2.69
CA ASN A 149 -11.69 1.66 -3.46
C ASN A 149 -12.33 2.84 -4.23
N SER A 150 -11.72 4.02 -4.22
CA SER A 150 -12.26 5.20 -4.93
C SER A 150 -12.39 4.97 -6.43
N VAL A 151 -11.55 4.10 -7.00
CA VAL A 151 -11.61 3.67 -8.40
C VAL A 151 -12.93 2.95 -8.74
N LEU A 152 -13.58 2.31 -7.76
CA LEU A 152 -14.85 1.62 -7.97
C LEU A 152 -16.05 2.57 -7.99
N ILE A 153 -15.94 3.74 -7.37
CA ILE A 153 -17.04 4.71 -7.25
C ILE A 153 -17.25 5.47 -8.56
N SER A 154 -16.20 5.70 -9.33
CA SER A 154 -16.31 6.33 -10.68
C SER A 154 -17.03 5.44 -11.70
N GLY A 155 -17.06 4.12 -11.51
CA GLY A 155 -17.76 3.15 -12.35
C GLY A 155 -19.28 3.02 -12.05
N GLU A 156 -19.79 3.60 -10.97
CA GLU A 156 -21.21 3.49 -10.55
C GLU A 156 -22.11 4.61 -11.04
N SER A 157 -21.59 5.55 -11.80
CA SER A 157 -22.36 6.56 -12.51
C SER A 157 -23.08 5.87 -13.70
N ARG A 158 -24.32 5.46 -13.50
CA ARG A 158 -25.17 4.60 -14.37
C ARG A 158 -25.42 5.13 -15.78
N LYS A 159 -24.63 6.06 -16.29
CA LYS A 159 -24.81 6.62 -17.65
C LYS A 159 -23.58 6.56 -18.57
N ASP A 160 -22.40 6.14 -18.07
CA ASP A 160 -21.16 6.09 -18.86
C ASP A 160 -20.45 4.74 -18.83
N VAL A 161 -21.21 3.63 -18.82
CA VAL A 161 -20.68 2.26 -18.73
C VAL A 161 -19.78 1.88 -19.91
N ASP A 162 -19.89 2.55 -21.05
CA ASP A 162 -19.10 2.24 -22.25
C ASP A 162 -17.78 3.01 -22.33
N SER A 163 -17.70 4.24 -21.76
CA SER A 163 -16.45 5.02 -21.77
C SER A 163 -15.41 4.46 -20.77
N ASP A 164 -15.84 4.07 -19.58
CA ASP A 164 -14.94 3.57 -18.53
C ASP A 164 -14.40 2.17 -18.82
N LYS A 165 -15.21 1.29 -19.42
CA LYS A 165 -14.72 -0.01 -19.94
C LYS A 165 -13.66 0.17 -21.04
N ASN A 166 -13.83 1.19 -21.88
CA ASN A 166 -12.85 1.51 -22.92
C ASN A 166 -11.59 2.16 -22.32
N LEU A 167 -11.68 2.90 -21.19
CA LEU A 167 -10.51 3.41 -20.48
C LEU A 167 -9.71 2.27 -19.85
N PHE A 168 -10.37 1.29 -19.22
CA PHE A 168 -9.72 0.14 -18.59
C PHE A 168 -9.22 -0.89 -19.61
N CYS A 169 -10.01 -1.20 -20.63
CA CYS A 169 -9.63 -2.14 -21.67
C CYS A 169 -8.81 -1.51 -22.80
N GLY A 170 -9.06 -0.25 -23.13
CA GLY A 170 -8.35 0.48 -24.20
C GLY A 170 -6.95 0.93 -23.79
N SER A 171 -6.73 1.34 -22.53
CA SER A 171 -5.37 1.67 -22.07
C SER A 171 -4.47 0.44 -21.97
N ALA A 172 -5.01 -0.74 -21.68
CA ALA A 172 -4.21 -1.97 -21.68
C ALA A 172 -3.75 -2.37 -23.09
N THR A 173 -4.49 -1.97 -24.13
CA THR A 173 -4.14 -2.28 -25.54
C THR A 173 -3.36 -1.16 -26.23
N VAL A 174 -3.53 0.09 -25.82
CA VAL A 174 -2.82 1.24 -26.40
C VAL A 174 -1.47 1.52 -25.73
N GLY A 175 -1.24 0.98 -24.51
CA GLY A 175 -0.10 1.33 -23.66
C GLY A 175 1.05 0.32 -23.63
N ALA A 176 1.10 -0.67 -24.52
CA ALA A 176 2.24 -1.63 -24.57
C ALA A 176 3.59 -0.97 -24.85
N ASN A 177 3.60 0.30 -25.27
CA ASN A 177 4.81 1.09 -25.50
C ASN A 177 5.10 2.13 -24.40
N ASP A 178 4.22 2.27 -23.38
CA ASP A 178 4.39 3.22 -22.28
C ASP A 178 4.43 2.47 -20.94
N LEU A 179 5.65 2.15 -20.52
CA LEU A 179 5.92 1.41 -19.27
C LEU A 179 5.34 2.11 -18.03
N MET A 180 5.32 3.45 -18.04
CA MET A 180 4.77 4.26 -16.94
C MET A 180 3.27 4.01 -16.78
N ASN A 181 2.53 4.06 -17.87
CA ASN A 181 1.09 3.83 -17.85
C ASN A 181 0.76 2.39 -17.43
N TYR A 182 1.58 1.41 -17.84
CA TYR A 182 1.38 0.02 -17.46
C TYR A 182 1.60 -0.21 -15.96
N ALA A 183 2.66 0.36 -15.38
CA ALA A 183 2.93 0.25 -13.94
C ALA A 183 1.82 0.91 -13.10
N ALA A 184 1.34 2.09 -13.50
CA ALA A 184 0.21 2.75 -12.86
C ALA A 184 -1.08 1.92 -13.00
N PHE A 185 -1.36 1.40 -14.19
CA PHE A 185 -2.51 0.53 -14.45
C PHE A 185 -2.51 -0.70 -13.53
N MET A 186 -1.37 -1.37 -13.35
CA MET A 186 -1.24 -2.53 -12.47
C MET A 186 -1.58 -2.17 -11.02
N ARG A 187 -1.13 -1.00 -10.51
CA ARG A 187 -1.47 -0.54 -9.17
C ARG A 187 -2.97 -0.26 -9.02
N PHE A 188 -3.57 0.41 -9.99
CA PHE A 188 -5.02 0.66 -10.00
C PHE A 188 -5.83 -0.63 -10.08
N ALA A 189 -5.45 -1.55 -10.96
CA ALA A 189 -6.13 -2.84 -11.11
C ALA A 189 -6.05 -3.66 -9.81
N PHE A 190 -4.89 -3.68 -9.15
CA PHE A 190 -4.73 -4.35 -7.86
C PHE A 190 -5.66 -3.75 -6.81
N ARG A 191 -5.63 -2.41 -6.61
CA ARG A 191 -6.51 -1.73 -5.65
C ARG A 191 -7.99 -1.97 -5.93
N GLY A 192 -8.40 -1.95 -7.19
CA GLY A 192 -9.77 -2.22 -7.59
C GLY A 192 -10.23 -3.67 -7.41
N SER A 193 -9.30 -4.62 -7.26
CA SER A 193 -9.59 -6.05 -7.09
C SER A 193 -9.76 -6.51 -5.65
N ILE A 194 -9.39 -5.69 -4.67
CA ILE A 194 -9.35 -6.07 -3.25
C ILE A 194 -10.54 -5.50 -2.47
N LYS A 195 -10.88 -6.17 -1.37
CA LYS A 195 -11.91 -5.71 -0.42
C LYS A 195 -11.24 -5.33 0.91
N ALA A 196 -11.86 -4.43 1.65
CA ALA A 196 -11.31 -3.92 2.92
C ALA A 196 -10.98 -5.00 3.96
N ASN A 197 -11.68 -6.13 3.95
CA ASN A 197 -11.43 -7.24 4.86
C ASN A 197 -10.43 -8.28 4.33
N TYR A 198 -9.91 -8.13 3.10
CA TYR A 198 -8.91 -9.06 2.58
C TYR A 198 -7.58 -8.90 3.31
N ALA A 199 -6.94 -10.05 3.57
CA ALA A 199 -5.61 -10.15 4.15
C ALA A 199 -4.72 -10.92 3.17
N ILE A 200 -3.84 -10.19 2.47
CA ILE A 200 -3.06 -10.70 1.35
C ILE A 200 -1.58 -10.77 1.75
N LYS A 201 -0.91 -11.82 1.35
CA LYS A 201 0.45 -12.18 1.77
C LYS A 201 1.54 -11.16 1.43
N ASN A 202 1.33 -10.35 0.39
CA ASN A 202 2.26 -9.32 -0.05
C ASN A 202 1.68 -7.90 0.07
N LEU A 203 0.65 -7.73 0.88
CA LEU A 203 -0.01 -6.45 1.11
C LEU A 203 0.16 -6.03 2.58
N GLY A 204 0.92 -4.97 2.78
CA GLY A 204 1.16 -4.29 4.04
C GLY A 204 0.63 -2.87 4.01
N PHE A 205 1.26 -1.97 4.75
CA PHE A 205 0.88 -0.55 4.80
C PHE A 205 1.96 0.30 5.46
N ARG A 206 1.88 1.59 5.24
CA ARG A 206 2.55 2.64 6.04
C ARG A 206 1.56 3.70 6.44
N CYS A 207 1.91 4.56 7.42
CA CYS A 207 1.05 5.65 7.82
C CYS A 207 1.52 6.99 7.25
N ALA A 208 0.59 7.93 7.21
CA ALA A 208 0.80 9.32 6.89
C ALA A 208 0.19 10.22 7.99
N GLN A 209 0.61 11.47 8.05
CA GLN A 209 0.09 12.46 8.98
C GLN A 209 -0.10 13.78 8.27
N SER A 210 -1.30 14.34 8.37
CA SER A 210 -1.56 15.70 7.87
C SER A 210 -0.87 16.74 8.74
N ILE A 211 -0.33 17.77 8.11
CA ILE A 211 0.20 18.92 8.84
C ILE A 211 -1.00 19.79 9.22
N PRO A 212 -1.18 20.14 10.51
CA PRO A 212 -2.25 21.04 10.92
C PRO A 212 -2.09 22.39 10.19
N MET A 213 -3.16 22.85 9.55
CA MET A 213 -3.15 24.25 9.06
C MET A 213 -3.02 25.16 10.28
N ILE A 214 -1.99 25.99 10.29
CA ILE A 214 -1.87 27.08 11.26
C ILE A 214 -2.87 28.14 10.77
N GLU A 215 -4.01 28.23 11.43
CA GLU A 215 -4.92 29.36 11.23
C GLU A 215 -4.19 30.64 11.67
N ASN A 216 -3.86 31.51 10.72
CA ASN A 216 -3.28 32.83 10.96
C ASN A 216 -4.38 33.84 11.25
#